data_cdd297c33dc9cfe0400c352559e6ba25
#
_entry.id   cdd297c33dc9cfe0400c352559e6ba25
#
_cell.length_a   1.000
_cell.length_b   1.000
_cell.length_c   1.000
_cell.angle_alpha   90.00
_cell.angle_beta   90.00
_cell.angle_gamma   90.00
#
_symmetry.space_group_name_H-M   'P 1'
#
loop_
_entity.id
_entity.type
_entity.pdbx_description
1 polymer ?
#
loop_
_entity_poly.entity_id
_entity_poly.type
_entity_poly.pdbx_seq_one_letter_code
_entity_poly.pdbx_strand_id
1 'polypeptide(L)'
;MDKPVIIIGAGLSGLHAASLLTKQGINCKILEARDRIGGRVLSLPVPDRPDLGRFDLGPTWFWPQYESRITELVEELGLETLVQNNDGDVLVERFQIKPPERCALQENMDERGVRLAGGIQSLIEALAAKIPAETIELETRVKKVRLDESGNITVEAEHADGKAESIQAQAVILALPPRLVARHIAFSPALPGDLLADIAEKPTWMGSQAKAVAVYDRPFWRESGLSGLVLSSVGPMQEIYDASPANGAGALFGFFGMPAEVREQMGQEKVLKLVADQLVKLFGSEAENPQAILYKDWAGDAETAVEEDASPFKNYKSYGQPPAAGVWEKKLVFAGTETNAAYSGHLEGALQSAEQAVSKISGLN
;
A
#
# COMPACT_ATOMS: atom_id res chain seq x y z
N MET A 1 11.13 2.48 -33.88
CA MET A 1 10.17 2.58 -32.77
C MET A 1 10.83 3.43 -31.69
N ASP A 2 10.10 4.37 -31.14
CA ASP A 2 10.63 5.19 -30.04
C ASP A 2 10.83 4.32 -28.80
N LYS A 3 11.93 4.54 -28.08
CA LYS A 3 12.24 3.80 -26.86
C LYS A 3 11.15 4.08 -25.82
N PRO A 4 10.65 3.06 -25.08
CA PRO A 4 9.63 3.30 -24.07
C PRO A 4 10.16 4.06 -22.84
N VAL A 5 9.27 4.68 -22.09
CA VAL A 5 9.49 5.03 -20.70
C VAL A 5 9.33 3.74 -19.88
N ILE A 6 10.35 3.36 -19.11
CA ILE A 6 10.26 2.21 -18.21
C ILE A 6 9.80 2.67 -16.84
N ILE A 7 8.74 2.05 -16.34
CA ILE A 7 8.19 2.28 -15.01
C ILE A 7 8.53 1.05 -14.17
N ILE A 8 9.21 1.24 -13.04
CA ILE A 8 9.60 0.16 -12.14
C ILE A 8 8.62 0.15 -10.98
N GLY A 9 7.78 -0.90 -10.92
CA GLY A 9 6.73 -1.11 -9.94
C GLY A 9 5.32 -0.85 -10.47
N ALA A 10 4.42 -1.83 -10.29
CA ALA A 10 3.00 -1.78 -10.65
C ALA A 10 2.09 -1.47 -9.45
N GLY A 11 2.56 -0.68 -8.49
CA GLY A 11 1.71 -0.08 -7.46
C GLY A 11 0.83 1.04 -8.02
N LEU A 12 -0.01 1.65 -7.18
CA LEU A 12 -0.92 2.73 -7.59
C LEU A 12 -0.19 3.85 -8.35
N SER A 13 0.98 4.28 -7.87
CA SER A 13 1.78 5.33 -8.52
C SER A 13 2.26 4.93 -9.91
N GLY A 14 2.79 3.71 -10.08
CA GLY A 14 3.27 3.23 -11.37
C GLY A 14 2.15 3.03 -12.39
N LEU A 15 1.02 2.46 -11.98
CA LEU A 15 -0.16 2.30 -12.83
C LEU A 15 -0.75 3.65 -13.24
N HIS A 16 -0.81 4.62 -12.31
CA HIS A 16 -1.30 5.96 -12.64
C HIS A 16 -0.36 6.68 -13.62
N ALA A 17 0.95 6.59 -13.41
CA ALA A 17 1.93 7.12 -14.34
C ALA A 17 1.78 6.52 -15.75
N ALA A 18 1.63 5.20 -15.85
CA ALA A 18 1.41 4.53 -17.14
C ALA A 18 0.10 4.97 -17.81
N SER A 19 -0.99 5.10 -17.06
CA SER A 19 -2.26 5.60 -17.59
C SER A 19 -2.12 7.01 -18.15
N LEU A 20 -1.42 7.91 -17.45
CA LEU A 20 -1.17 9.28 -17.91
C LEU A 20 -0.29 9.33 -19.17
N LEU A 21 0.79 8.53 -19.23
CA LEU A 21 1.66 8.43 -20.41
C LEU A 21 0.88 7.88 -21.61
N THR A 22 0.08 6.84 -21.41
CA THR A 22 -0.78 6.25 -22.45
C THR A 22 -1.79 7.28 -23.00
N LYS A 23 -2.45 8.05 -22.11
CA LYS A 23 -3.35 9.16 -22.52
C LYS A 23 -2.63 10.23 -23.35
N GLN A 24 -1.31 10.43 -23.17
CA GLN A 24 -0.48 11.35 -23.94
C GLN A 24 0.13 10.73 -25.20
N GLY A 25 -0.13 9.47 -25.50
CA GLY A 25 0.46 8.74 -26.63
C GLY A 25 1.95 8.39 -26.45
N ILE A 26 2.48 8.46 -25.24
CA ILE A 26 3.86 8.14 -24.92
C ILE A 26 3.97 6.64 -24.61
N ASN A 27 4.85 5.96 -25.37
CA ASN A 27 5.09 4.53 -25.16
C ASN A 27 5.75 4.27 -23.82
N CYS A 28 5.18 3.36 -23.02
CA CYS A 28 5.73 2.97 -21.72
C CYS A 28 5.57 1.46 -21.45
N LYS A 29 6.39 0.95 -20.52
CA LYS A 29 6.35 -0.43 -20.04
C LYS A 29 6.53 -0.44 -18.53
N ILE A 30 5.71 -1.20 -17.82
CA ILE A 30 5.81 -1.40 -16.37
C ILE A 30 6.50 -2.75 -16.14
N LEU A 31 7.52 -2.76 -15.27
CA LEU A 31 8.17 -3.98 -14.79
C LEU A 31 7.85 -4.15 -13.30
N GLU A 32 7.16 -5.22 -12.95
CA GLU A 32 6.74 -5.54 -11.59
C GLU A 32 7.39 -6.86 -11.14
N ALA A 33 8.00 -6.83 -9.97
CA ALA A 33 8.70 -7.99 -9.43
C ALA A 33 7.77 -9.09 -8.90
N ARG A 34 6.55 -8.72 -8.48
CA ARG A 34 5.53 -9.67 -8.02
C ARG A 34 4.77 -10.30 -9.18
N ASP A 35 4.05 -11.35 -8.87
CA ASP A 35 3.05 -12.02 -9.71
C ASP A 35 1.72 -11.26 -9.81
N ARG A 36 1.62 -10.08 -9.20
CA ARG A 36 0.41 -9.25 -9.11
C ARG A 36 0.70 -7.76 -9.17
N ILE A 37 -0.28 -7.00 -9.61
CA ILE A 37 -0.31 -5.54 -9.52
C ILE A 37 -0.77 -5.05 -8.14
N GLY A 38 -0.67 -3.75 -7.87
CA GLY A 38 -1.19 -3.05 -6.69
C GLY A 38 -0.14 -2.72 -5.63
N GLY A 39 0.99 -3.43 -5.60
CA GLY A 39 2.02 -3.18 -4.59
C GLY A 39 1.48 -3.37 -3.16
N ARG A 40 1.47 -2.29 -2.37
CA ARG A 40 0.90 -2.26 -1.00
C ARG A 40 -0.63 -2.24 -0.94
N VAL A 41 -1.32 -1.98 -2.04
CA VAL A 41 -2.75 -2.23 -2.16
C VAL A 41 -2.97 -3.73 -2.32
N LEU A 42 -3.75 -4.31 -1.44
CA LEU A 42 -4.10 -5.72 -1.44
C LEU A 42 -5.45 -5.90 -0.77
N SER A 43 -6.43 -6.40 -1.52
CA SER A 43 -7.73 -6.82 -0.97
C SER A 43 -7.97 -8.26 -1.37
N LEU A 44 -8.22 -9.13 -0.39
CA LEU A 44 -8.42 -10.56 -0.60
C LEU A 44 -9.86 -10.97 -0.32
N PRO A 45 -10.42 -11.91 -1.10
CA PRO A 45 -11.68 -12.57 -0.74
C PRO A 45 -11.46 -13.55 0.42
N VAL A 46 -12.55 -13.93 1.07
CA VAL A 46 -12.53 -15.07 2.01
C VAL A 46 -12.38 -16.35 1.19
N PRO A 47 -11.41 -17.23 1.52
CA PRO A 47 -11.30 -18.54 0.90
C PRO A 47 -12.63 -19.31 0.99
N ASP A 48 -13.06 -19.91 -0.10
CA ASP A 48 -14.31 -20.69 -0.23
C ASP A 48 -15.63 -19.93 0.01
N ARG A 49 -15.54 -18.63 0.41
CA ARG A 49 -16.70 -17.77 0.67
C ARG A 49 -16.52 -16.37 0.01
N PRO A 50 -16.34 -16.32 -1.33
CA PRO A 50 -16.18 -15.04 -2.04
C PRO A 50 -17.45 -14.16 -1.97
N ASP A 51 -18.59 -14.74 -1.64
CA ASP A 51 -19.87 -14.08 -1.39
C ASP A 51 -19.81 -13.07 -0.23
N LEU A 52 -18.92 -13.29 0.74
CA LEU A 52 -18.71 -12.37 1.87
C LEU A 52 -17.99 -11.08 1.49
N GLY A 53 -17.37 -11.02 0.32
CA GLY A 53 -16.69 -9.84 -0.20
C GLY A 53 -15.16 -9.93 -0.19
N ARG A 54 -14.51 -8.79 -0.44
CA ARG A 54 -13.04 -8.63 -0.43
C ARG A 54 -12.66 -7.63 0.66
N PHE A 55 -11.56 -7.91 1.34
CA PHE A 55 -11.13 -7.16 2.52
C PHE A 55 -9.70 -6.64 2.36
N ASP A 56 -9.50 -5.37 2.74
CA ASP A 56 -8.24 -4.66 2.58
C ASP A 56 -7.21 -5.09 3.63
N LEU A 57 -6.10 -5.61 3.17
CA LEU A 57 -4.90 -5.91 3.95
C LEU A 57 -3.80 -4.83 3.79
N GLY A 58 -4.04 -3.87 2.91
CA GLY A 58 -3.29 -2.63 2.73
C GLY A 58 -4.10 -1.40 3.18
N PRO A 59 -4.05 -0.28 2.42
CA PRO A 59 -4.88 0.89 2.70
C PRO A 59 -6.37 0.54 2.63
N THR A 60 -7.19 1.24 3.43
CA THR A 60 -8.63 1.00 3.53
C THR A 60 -9.42 2.26 3.22
N TRP A 61 -8.88 3.44 3.49
CA TRP A 61 -9.58 4.71 3.45
C TRP A 61 -8.90 5.74 2.56
N PHE A 62 -9.72 6.70 2.14
CA PHE A 62 -9.33 8.03 1.70
C PHE A 62 -10.34 9.05 2.22
N TRP A 63 -9.99 10.34 2.16
CA TRP A 63 -10.79 11.43 2.73
C TRP A 63 -11.10 12.48 1.66
N PRO A 64 -12.29 12.43 1.03
CA PRO A 64 -12.66 13.32 -0.08
C PRO A 64 -12.53 14.81 0.21
N GLN A 65 -12.65 15.22 1.47
CA GLN A 65 -12.61 16.62 1.86
C GLN A 65 -11.21 17.26 1.67
N TYR A 66 -10.14 16.48 1.57
CA TYR A 66 -8.78 16.99 1.34
C TYR A 66 -7.91 16.13 0.41
N GLU A 67 -8.40 15.01 -0.05
CA GLU A 67 -7.70 14.10 -0.97
C GLU A 67 -8.39 14.11 -2.34
N SER A 68 -8.18 15.21 -3.10
CA SER A 68 -8.93 15.47 -4.33
C SER A 68 -8.57 14.52 -5.47
N ARG A 69 -7.29 14.12 -5.64
CA ARG A 69 -6.88 13.27 -6.75
C ARG A 69 -7.45 11.87 -6.69
N ILE A 70 -7.44 11.26 -5.49
CA ILE A 70 -8.05 9.95 -5.31
C ILE A 70 -9.56 10.03 -5.47
N THR A 71 -10.20 11.09 -4.99
CA THR A 71 -11.64 11.31 -5.13
C THR A 71 -12.03 11.44 -6.60
N GLU A 72 -11.37 12.32 -7.36
CA GLU A 72 -11.59 12.51 -8.79
C GLU A 72 -11.37 11.21 -9.59
N LEU A 73 -10.31 10.44 -9.24
CA LEU A 73 -10.02 9.18 -9.93
C LEU A 73 -11.09 8.11 -9.64
N VAL A 74 -11.57 8.00 -8.41
CA VAL A 74 -12.64 7.07 -8.02
C VAL A 74 -13.92 7.39 -8.78
N GLU A 75 -14.28 8.69 -8.93
CA GLU A 75 -15.41 9.15 -9.72
C GLU A 75 -15.22 8.88 -11.22
N GLU A 76 -14.03 9.19 -11.80
CA GLU A 76 -13.70 8.92 -13.22
C GLU A 76 -13.82 7.42 -13.55
N LEU A 77 -13.46 6.56 -12.62
CA LEU A 77 -13.53 5.12 -12.80
C LEU A 77 -14.90 4.52 -12.46
N GLY A 78 -15.86 5.33 -11.97
CA GLY A 78 -17.20 4.89 -11.62
C GLY A 78 -17.24 3.88 -10.47
N LEU A 79 -16.33 3.99 -9.51
CA LEU A 79 -16.24 3.06 -8.39
C LEU A 79 -17.21 3.45 -7.28
N GLU A 80 -17.90 2.46 -6.73
CA GLU A 80 -18.83 2.65 -5.62
C GLU A 80 -18.08 2.84 -4.31
N THR A 81 -18.55 3.81 -3.50
CA THR A 81 -17.94 4.16 -2.22
C THR A 81 -18.82 3.81 -1.03
N LEU A 82 -18.21 3.55 0.10
CA LEU A 82 -18.85 3.27 1.38
C LEU A 82 -18.26 4.20 2.45
N VAL A 83 -19.12 4.93 3.14
CA VAL A 83 -18.69 5.73 4.30
C VAL A 83 -18.32 4.78 5.43
N GLN A 84 -17.21 5.07 6.12
CA GLN A 84 -16.77 4.29 7.27
C GLN A 84 -17.85 4.30 8.36
N ASN A 85 -18.22 3.11 8.86
CA ASN A 85 -19.14 3.02 9.98
C ASN A 85 -18.43 3.42 11.29
N ASN A 86 -18.96 4.45 11.95
CA ASN A 86 -18.54 4.89 13.26
C ASN A 86 -19.73 4.95 14.24
N ASP A 87 -20.91 4.46 13.83
CA ASP A 87 -22.12 4.53 14.65
C ASP A 87 -22.04 3.55 15.83
N GLY A 88 -22.25 4.04 17.03
CA GLY A 88 -22.18 3.29 18.27
C GLY A 88 -20.99 3.62 19.15
N ASP A 89 -20.89 2.89 20.27
CA ASP A 89 -19.84 3.12 21.27
C ASP A 89 -18.49 2.50 20.84
N VAL A 90 -17.43 3.12 21.32
CA VAL A 90 -16.04 2.68 21.19
C VAL A 90 -15.65 1.82 22.39
N LEU A 91 -14.86 0.78 22.16
CA LEU A 91 -14.25 0.01 23.24
C LEU A 91 -12.83 0.52 23.51
N VAL A 92 -12.48 0.76 24.77
CA VAL A 92 -11.13 1.15 25.19
C VAL A 92 -10.59 0.06 26.12
N GLU A 93 -9.55 -0.64 25.66
CA GLU A 93 -8.91 -1.74 26.40
C GLU A 93 -7.56 -1.27 26.97
N ARG A 94 -7.54 -0.88 28.26
CA ARG A 94 -6.33 -0.38 28.97
C ARG A 94 -5.58 -1.45 29.73
N PHE A 95 -6.29 -2.50 30.18
CA PHE A 95 -5.76 -3.47 31.12
C PHE A 95 -6.08 -4.91 30.69
N GLN A 96 -5.10 -5.79 30.85
CA GLN A 96 -5.23 -7.18 30.40
C GLN A 96 -6.30 -7.99 31.15
N ILE A 97 -6.48 -7.69 32.44
CA ILE A 97 -7.36 -8.44 33.34
C ILE A 97 -8.73 -7.77 33.59
N LYS A 98 -8.93 -6.55 33.09
CA LYS A 98 -10.21 -5.83 33.24
C LYS A 98 -10.99 -5.91 31.91
N PRO A 99 -12.33 -5.90 31.97
CA PRO A 99 -13.14 -5.74 30.77
C PRO A 99 -12.83 -4.40 30.08
N PRO A 100 -13.02 -4.29 28.76
CA PRO A 100 -12.87 -3.02 28.06
C PRO A 100 -13.90 -1.99 28.55
N GLU A 101 -13.50 -0.73 28.59
CA GLU A 101 -14.39 0.38 28.89
C GLU A 101 -15.19 0.73 27.63
N ARG A 102 -16.50 0.97 27.78
CA ARG A 102 -17.38 1.40 26.70
C ARG A 102 -17.55 2.93 26.78
N CYS A 103 -17.18 3.62 25.72
CA CYS A 103 -17.20 5.07 25.66
C CYS A 103 -17.98 5.53 24.43
N ALA A 104 -18.78 6.61 24.57
CA ALA A 104 -19.38 7.26 23.40
C ALA A 104 -18.28 7.90 22.54
N LEU A 105 -18.40 7.79 21.22
CA LEU A 105 -17.53 8.50 20.30
C LEU A 105 -17.74 10.01 20.45
N GLN A 106 -16.66 10.77 20.60
CA GLN A 106 -16.75 12.22 20.70
C GLN A 106 -17.02 12.83 19.31
N GLU A 107 -17.88 13.84 19.21
CA GLU A 107 -18.27 14.48 17.95
C GLU A 107 -17.06 15.01 17.15
N ASN A 108 -15.99 15.44 17.79
CA ASN A 108 -14.77 15.92 17.13
C ASN A 108 -13.89 14.79 16.56
N MET A 109 -14.22 13.54 16.78
CA MET A 109 -13.56 12.35 16.22
C MET A 109 -14.39 11.68 15.12
N ASP A 110 -15.50 12.28 14.71
CA ASP A 110 -16.40 11.72 13.68
C ASP A 110 -15.97 12.08 12.23
N GLU A 111 -14.68 12.27 12.01
CA GLU A 111 -14.16 12.43 10.67
C GLU A 111 -14.11 11.06 9.97
N ARG A 112 -15.09 10.82 9.08
CA ARG A 112 -15.29 9.52 8.46
C ARG A 112 -14.48 9.41 7.17
N GLY A 113 -13.56 8.45 7.13
CA GLY A 113 -12.96 8.02 5.89
C GLY A 113 -13.97 7.34 4.96
N VAL A 114 -13.63 7.28 3.69
CA VAL A 114 -14.41 6.59 2.66
C VAL A 114 -13.65 5.35 2.22
N ARG A 115 -14.37 4.23 2.04
CA ARG A 115 -13.86 2.95 1.52
C ARG A 115 -14.44 2.68 0.15
N LEU A 116 -13.84 1.78 -0.61
CA LEU A 116 -14.39 1.29 -1.87
C LEU A 116 -15.17 -0.01 -1.66
N ALA A 117 -16.35 -0.11 -2.28
CA ALA A 117 -17.05 -1.37 -2.41
C ALA A 117 -16.17 -2.36 -3.21
N GLY A 118 -15.96 -3.56 -2.65
CA GLY A 118 -15.02 -4.54 -3.22
C GLY A 118 -13.54 -4.32 -2.85
N GLY A 119 -13.24 -3.36 -1.95
CA GLY A 119 -11.89 -3.03 -1.46
C GLY A 119 -11.10 -2.13 -2.40
N ILE A 120 -10.01 -1.57 -1.90
CA ILE A 120 -9.15 -0.65 -2.67
C ILE A 120 -8.50 -1.34 -3.88
N GLN A 121 -8.42 -2.67 -3.91
CA GLN A 121 -7.94 -3.40 -5.08
C GLN A 121 -8.81 -3.14 -6.34
N SER A 122 -10.09 -2.82 -6.19
CA SER A 122 -10.97 -2.46 -7.32
C SER A 122 -10.46 -1.21 -8.07
N LEU A 123 -9.88 -0.25 -7.36
CA LEU A 123 -9.20 0.91 -7.96
C LEU A 123 -8.01 0.49 -8.82
N ILE A 124 -7.19 -0.42 -8.33
CA ILE A 124 -6.01 -0.94 -9.04
C ILE A 124 -6.43 -1.66 -10.32
N GLU A 125 -7.45 -2.52 -10.24
CA GLU A 125 -7.98 -3.28 -11.37
C GLU A 125 -8.62 -2.34 -12.42
N ALA A 126 -9.41 -1.39 -11.99
CA ALA A 126 -10.04 -0.42 -12.89
C ALA A 126 -9.01 0.48 -13.58
N LEU A 127 -7.98 0.91 -12.86
CA LEU A 127 -6.88 1.72 -13.42
C LEU A 127 -6.04 0.90 -14.41
N ALA A 128 -5.69 -0.35 -14.09
CA ALA A 128 -4.96 -1.24 -14.97
C ALA A 128 -5.74 -1.53 -16.26
N ALA A 129 -7.06 -1.62 -16.22
CA ALA A 129 -7.91 -1.79 -17.39
C ALA A 129 -7.88 -0.59 -18.38
N LYS A 130 -7.38 0.58 -17.97
CA LYS A 130 -7.15 1.74 -18.85
C LYS A 130 -5.81 1.69 -19.59
N ILE A 131 -4.97 0.71 -19.30
CA ILE A 131 -3.62 0.54 -19.83
C ILE A 131 -3.64 -0.69 -20.74
N PRO A 132 -3.00 -0.69 -21.94
CA PRO A 132 -2.87 -1.88 -22.74
C PRO A 132 -2.20 -3.00 -21.94
N ALA A 133 -2.77 -4.20 -21.98
CA ALA A 133 -2.33 -5.32 -21.12
C ALA A 133 -0.83 -5.66 -21.30
N GLU A 134 -0.32 -5.53 -22.53
CA GLU A 134 1.09 -5.75 -22.89
C GLU A 134 2.05 -4.72 -22.28
N THR A 135 1.53 -3.62 -21.71
CA THR A 135 2.33 -2.61 -21.01
C THR A 135 2.83 -3.13 -19.66
N ILE A 136 2.10 -4.05 -19.03
CA ILE A 136 2.40 -4.54 -17.68
C ILE A 136 3.08 -5.91 -17.78
N GLU A 137 4.30 -6.01 -17.25
CA GLU A 137 5.04 -7.25 -17.16
C GLU A 137 5.30 -7.60 -15.71
N LEU A 138 4.66 -8.68 -15.26
CA LEU A 138 4.78 -9.21 -13.91
C LEU A 138 6.00 -10.14 -13.79
N GLU A 139 6.33 -10.53 -12.57
CA GLU A 139 7.42 -11.47 -12.25
C GLU A 139 8.75 -11.07 -12.89
N THR A 140 8.96 -9.75 -13.07
CA THR A 140 10.11 -9.15 -13.75
C THR A 140 10.79 -8.14 -12.84
N ARG A 141 11.89 -8.56 -12.23
CA ARG A 141 12.65 -7.78 -11.25
C ARG A 141 13.77 -7.00 -11.91
N VAL A 142 13.73 -5.67 -11.83
CA VAL A 142 14.85 -4.83 -12.27
C VAL A 142 16.02 -4.97 -11.30
N LYS A 143 17.20 -5.26 -11.83
CA LYS A 143 18.45 -5.42 -11.09
C LYS A 143 19.40 -4.25 -11.31
N LYS A 144 19.38 -3.65 -12.51
CA LYS A 144 20.35 -2.61 -12.84
C LYS A 144 19.80 -1.63 -13.87
N VAL A 145 20.19 -0.36 -13.74
CA VAL A 145 19.96 0.68 -14.73
C VAL A 145 21.30 1.26 -15.14
N ARG A 146 21.56 1.32 -16.45
CA ARG A 146 22.78 1.88 -17.02
C ARG A 146 22.48 3.09 -17.90
N LEU A 147 23.32 4.08 -17.81
CA LEU A 147 23.36 5.24 -18.69
C LEU A 147 24.73 5.26 -19.38
N ASP A 148 24.77 5.15 -20.70
CA ASP A 148 26.01 5.23 -21.47
C ASP A 148 26.42 6.70 -21.74
N GLU A 149 27.63 6.89 -22.29
CA GLU A 149 28.19 8.20 -22.62
C GLU A 149 27.37 8.93 -23.68
N SER A 150 26.61 8.22 -24.51
CA SER A 150 25.70 8.76 -25.52
C SER A 150 24.33 9.15 -24.96
N GLY A 151 24.10 8.94 -23.64
CA GLY A 151 22.86 9.26 -22.97
C GLY A 151 21.75 8.21 -23.16
N ASN A 152 22.07 7.00 -23.64
CA ASN A 152 21.10 5.91 -23.76
C ASN A 152 20.96 5.20 -22.42
N ILE A 153 19.72 4.85 -22.07
CA ILE A 153 19.41 4.08 -20.86
C ILE A 153 19.18 2.63 -21.24
N THR A 154 19.79 1.73 -20.48
CA THR A 154 19.50 0.28 -20.52
C THR A 154 19.04 -0.18 -19.15
N VAL A 155 17.86 -0.80 -19.09
CA VAL A 155 17.31 -1.44 -17.89
C VAL A 155 17.55 -2.94 -18.00
N GLU A 156 18.23 -3.53 -17.02
CA GLU A 156 18.48 -4.96 -16.91
C GLU A 156 17.53 -5.56 -15.87
N ALA A 157 16.75 -6.53 -16.28
CA ALA A 157 15.76 -7.21 -15.46
C ALA A 157 15.95 -8.73 -15.51
N GLU A 158 15.41 -9.42 -14.52
CA GLU A 158 15.41 -10.86 -14.37
C GLU A 158 13.97 -11.33 -14.13
N HIS A 159 13.52 -12.28 -14.93
CA HIS A 159 12.23 -12.93 -14.78
C HIS A 159 12.28 -14.00 -13.69
N ALA A 160 11.10 -14.43 -13.19
CA ALA A 160 11.02 -15.46 -12.15
C ALA A 160 11.62 -16.81 -12.56
N ASP A 161 11.68 -17.10 -13.87
CA ASP A 161 12.35 -18.28 -14.43
C ASP A 161 13.89 -18.15 -14.50
N GLY A 162 14.46 -17.02 -14.06
CA GLY A 162 15.88 -16.72 -14.09
C GLY A 162 16.38 -16.17 -15.43
N LYS A 163 15.51 -15.95 -16.42
CA LYS A 163 15.91 -15.37 -17.70
C LYS A 163 16.19 -13.87 -17.54
N ALA A 164 17.36 -13.44 -18.00
CA ALA A 164 17.74 -12.03 -18.02
C ALA A 164 17.21 -11.34 -19.29
N GLU A 165 16.75 -10.09 -19.13
CA GLU A 165 16.32 -9.21 -20.21
C GLU A 165 17.02 -7.85 -20.10
N SER A 166 17.27 -7.23 -21.25
CA SER A 166 17.83 -5.87 -21.35
C SER A 166 16.95 -5.01 -22.25
N ILE A 167 16.40 -3.92 -21.69
CA ILE A 167 15.45 -3.05 -22.38
C ILE A 167 16.07 -1.68 -22.54
N GLN A 168 16.04 -1.14 -23.77
CA GLN A 168 16.43 0.26 -24.04
C GLN A 168 15.29 1.20 -23.65
N ALA A 169 15.58 2.25 -22.91
CA ALA A 169 14.61 3.22 -22.43
C ALA A 169 14.96 4.66 -22.81
N GLN A 170 13.97 5.52 -22.94
CA GLN A 170 14.18 6.98 -23.02
C GLN A 170 14.28 7.63 -21.63
N ALA A 171 13.53 7.12 -20.66
CA ALA A 171 13.54 7.55 -19.26
C ALA A 171 13.08 6.39 -18.36
N VAL A 172 13.36 6.50 -17.05
CA VAL A 172 12.93 5.54 -16.05
C VAL A 172 12.16 6.25 -14.94
N ILE A 173 10.97 5.75 -14.61
CA ILE A 173 10.19 6.13 -13.43
C ILE A 173 10.37 5.06 -12.35
N LEU A 174 10.90 5.46 -11.20
CA LEU A 174 11.04 4.60 -10.03
C LEU A 174 9.77 4.73 -9.17
N ALA A 175 8.81 3.82 -9.34
CA ALA A 175 7.51 3.83 -8.67
C ALA A 175 7.43 2.78 -7.54
N LEU A 176 8.50 2.68 -6.75
CA LEU A 176 8.67 1.76 -5.64
C LEU A 176 9.25 2.50 -4.42
N PRO A 177 9.18 1.93 -3.20
CA PRO A 177 9.76 2.55 -2.01
C PRO A 177 11.23 2.92 -2.21
N PRO A 178 11.66 4.12 -1.80
CA PRO A 178 13.04 4.58 -2.02
C PRO A 178 14.13 3.66 -1.46
N ARG A 179 13.90 3.04 -0.31
CA ARG A 179 14.84 2.06 0.28
C ARG A 179 15.04 0.84 -0.61
N LEU A 180 13.98 0.35 -1.27
CA LEU A 180 14.10 -0.76 -2.21
C LEU A 180 14.96 -0.38 -3.42
N VAL A 181 14.84 0.87 -3.91
CA VAL A 181 15.74 1.38 -4.96
C VAL A 181 17.20 1.31 -4.50
N ALA A 182 17.49 1.84 -3.32
CA ALA A 182 18.85 1.86 -2.78
C ALA A 182 19.44 0.47 -2.54
N ARG A 183 18.60 -0.51 -2.22
CA ARG A 183 19.04 -1.87 -1.85
C ARG A 183 19.09 -2.85 -3.02
N HIS A 184 18.19 -2.72 -3.99
CA HIS A 184 17.98 -3.77 -4.98
C HIS A 184 18.35 -3.38 -6.41
N ILE A 185 18.57 -2.08 -6.71
CA ILE A 185 18.87 -1.63 -8.05
C ILE A 185 20.26 -1.03 -8.12
N ALA A 186 21.14 -1.65 -8.93
CA ALA A 186 22.45 -1.10 -9.22
C ALA A 186 22.37 -0.01 -10.31
N PHE A 187 23.12 1.08 -10.14
CA PHE A 187 23.18 2.17 -11.12
C PHE A 187 24.58 2.31 -11.70
N SER A 188 24.70 2.53 -13.01
CA SER A 188 25.97 2.79 -13.68
C SER A 188 25.80 3.91 -14.72
N PRO A 189 26.40 5.12 -14.49
CA PRO A 189 27.23 5.48 -13.33
C PRO A 189 26.46 5.44 -12.00
N ALA A 190 27.18 5.41 -10.88
CA ALA A 190 26.54 5.42 -9.55
C ALA A 190 25.68 6.69 -9.34
N LEU A 191 24.62 6.55 -8.53
CA LEU A 191 23.85 7.71 -8.09
C LEU A 191 24.72 8.66 -7.25
N PRO A 192 24.46 9.99 -7.25
CA PRO A 192 25.09 10.91 -6.32
C PRO A 192 24.99 10.43 -4.87
N GLY A 193 26.04 10.65 -4.08
CA GLY A 193 26.12 10.13 -2.72
C GLY A 193 25.05 10.69 -1.78
N ASP A 194 24.66 11.97 -1.95
CA ASP A 194 23.59 12.62 -1.20
C ASP A 194 22.20 12.06 -1.58
N LEU A 195 21.97 11.78 -2.86
CA LEU A 195 20.75 11.10 -3.32
C LEU A 195 20.66 9.69 -2.77
N LEU A 196 21.75 8.90 -2.87
CA LEU A 196 21.75 7.53 -2.37
C LEU A 196 21.51 7.48 -0.85
N ALA A 197 22.13 8.38 -0.09
CA ALA A 197 21.91 8.50 1.34
C ALA A 197 20.46 8.89 1.67
N ASP A 198 19.89 9.85 0.93
CA ASP A 198 18.51 10.30 1.14
C ASP A 198 17.50 9.16 0.94
N ILE A 199 17.60 8.43 -0.18
CA ILE A 199 16.67 7.35 -0.49
C ILE A 199 16.86 6.12 0.42
N ALA A 200 18.08 5.85 0.88
CA ALA A 200 18.37 4.76 1.83
C ALA A 200 17.82 5.04 3.23
N GLU A 201 17.75 6.31 3.63
CA GLU A 201 17.24 6.72 4.94
C GLU A 201 15.71 6.95 4.98
N LYS A 202 15.04 7.08 3.82
CA LYS A 202 13.57 7.23 3.75
C LYS A 202 12.88 5.91 4.09
N PRO A 203 12.20 5.80 5.24
CA PRO A 203 11.55 4.54 5.61
C PRO A 203 10.36 4.27 4.69
N THR A 204 10.10 3.00 4.43
CA THR A 204 8.89 2.59 3.71
C THR A 204 7.66 2.79 4.60
N TRP A 205 6.69 3.59 4.14
CA TRP A 205 5.46 3.84 4.89
C TRP A 205 4.73 2.53 5.17
N MET A 206 4.41 2.28 6.45
CA MET A 206 3.78 1.05 6.95
C MET A 206 4.56 -0.25 6.63
N GLY A 207 5.83 -0.15 6.25
CA GLY A 207 6.68 -1.31 5.93
C GLY A 207 6.87 -2.27 7.11
N SER A 208 6.81 -1.79 8.35
CA SER A 208 6.89 -2.63 9.55
C SER A 208 5.54 -3.15 10.05
N GLN A 209 4.43 -2.74 9.42
CA GLN A 209 3.09 -3.04 9.92
C GLN A 209 2.58 -4.42 9.49
N ALA A 210 1.66 -4.95 10.29
CA ALA A 210 0.81 -6.05 9.92
C ALA A 210 -0.66 -5.65 10.06
N LYS A 211 -1.53 -6.33 9.33
CA LYS A 211 -2.96 -6.15 9.37
C LYS A 211 -3.65 -7.51 9.41
N ALA A 212 -4.67 -7.64 10.25
CA ALA A 212 -5.57 -8.79 10.26
C ALA A 212 -7.00 -8.32 10.04
N VAL A 213 -7.80 -9.15 9.36
CA VAL A 213 -9.23 -8.92 9.15
C VAL A 213 -9.98 -10.18 9.53
N ALA A 214 -10.77 -10.13 10.61
CA ALA A 214 -11.66 -11.21 10.99
C ALA A 214 -13.02 -10.99 10.34
N VAL A 215 -13.51 -11.99 9.60
CA VAL A 215 -14.75 -11.91 8.82
C VAL A 215 -15.82 -12.81 9.44
N TYR A 216 -17.05 -12.32 9.51
CA TYR A 216 -18.22 -12.96 10.10
C TYR A 216 -19.41 -12.90 9.15
N ASP A 217 -20.43 -13.71 9.36
CA ASP A 217 -21.65 -13.71 8.55
C ASP A 217 -22.46 -12.39 8.69
N ARG A 218 -22.32 -11.71 9.84
CA ARG A 218 -22.98 -10.42 10.12
C ARG A 218 -22.17 -9.56 11.09
N PRO A 219 -22.37 -8.24 11.09
CA PRO A 219 -21.69 -7.32 12.02
C PRO A 219 -22.40 -7.28 13.38
N PHE A 220 -22.35 -8.38 14.16
CA PHE A 220 -23.09 -8.58 15.39
C PHE A 220 -22.78 -7.54 16.49
N TRP A 221 -21.61 -6.93 16.49
CA TRP A 221 -21.26 -5.85 17.43
C TRP A 221 -22.16 -4.63 17.26
N ARG A 222 -22.65 -4.35 16.05
CA ARG A 222 -23.58 -3.24 15.78
C ARG A 222 -24.91 -3.44 16.49
N GLU A 223 -25.40 -4.68 16.58
CA GLU A 223 -26.62 -5.03 17.30
C GLU A 223 -26.49 -4.77 18.81
N SER A 224 -25.26 -4.85 19.33
CA SER A 224 -24.91 -4.51 20.71
C SER A 224 -24.65 -3.01 20.91
N GLY A 225 -24.86 -2.17 19.87
CA GLY A 225 -24.63 -0.74 19.91
C GLY A 225 -23.17 -0.33 19.92
N LEU A 226 -22.27 -1.18 19.38
CA LEU A 226 -20.85 -0.88 19.24
C LEU A 226 -20.52 -0.49 17.80
N SER A 227 -19.61 0.50 17.64
CA SER A 227 -19.14 0.96 16.32
C SER A 227 -18.21 -0.03 15.62
N GLY A 228 -17.61 -0.96 16.35
CA GLY A 228 -16.49 -1.78 15.91
C GLY A 228 -15.13 -1.12 16.08
N LEU A 229 -15.09 0.15 16.51
CA LEU A 229 -13.84 0.84 16.87
C LEU A 229 -13.37 0.37 18.25
N VAL A 230 -12.10 -0.03 18.32
CA VAL A 230 -11.41 -0.37 19.57
C VAL A 230 -10.06 0.32 19.63
N LEU A 231 -9.73 0.87 20.78
CA LEU A 231 -8.38 1.33 21.12
C LEU A 231 -7.84 0.42 22.23
N SER A 232 -6.79 -0.34 21.92
CA SER A 232 -6.18 -1.30 22.86
C SER A 232 -4.74 -0.97 23.17
N SER A 233 -4.41 -0.94 24.47
CA SER A 233 -3.02 -0.80 24.94
C SER A 233 -2.36 -2.12 25.30
N VAL A 234 -3.08 -3.24 25.19
CA VAL A 234 -2.65 -4.54 25.74
C VAL A 234 -2.80 -5.73 24.78
N GLY A 235 -3.59 -5.61 23.73
CA GLY A 235 -3.81 -6.66 22.76
C GLY A 235 -2.78 -6.64 21.61
N PRO A 236 -2.73 -7.68 20.76
CA PRO A 236 -1.88 -7.70 19.57
C PRO A 236 -2.27 -6.59 18.58
N MET A 237 -3.57 -6.32 18.42
CA MET A 237 -4.08 -5.21 17.62
C MET A 237 -4.35 -4.01 18.52
N GLN A 238 -3.71 -2.85 18.23
CA GLN A 238 -3.89 -1.62 19.00
C GLN A 238 -5.11 -0.81 18.58
N GLU A 239 -5.43 -0.85 17.30
CA GLU A 239 -6.57 -0.18 16.73
C GLU A 239 -7.37 -1.19 15.91
N ILE A 240 -8.66 -1.31 16.19
CA ILE A 240 -9.57 -2.19 15.44
C ILE A 240 -10.71 -1.34 14.91
N TYR A 241 -11.16 -1.62 13.69
CA TYR A 241 -12.20 -0.88 12.99
C TYR A 241 -13.17 -1.82 12.29
N ASP A 242 -14.39 -1.37 12.13
CA ASP A 242 -15.39 -2.04 11.30
C ASP A 242 -15.01 -1.96 9.81
N ALA A 243 -14.89 -3.10 9.16
CA ALA A 243 -14.61 -3.25 7.73
C ALA A 243 -15.76 -3.92 6.98
N SER A 244 -16.95 -3.99 7.59
CA SER A 244 -18.11 -4.67 7.00
C SER A 244 -18.45 -4.10 5.63
N PRO A 245 -18.67 -4.94 4.62
CA PRO A 245 -19.14 -4.53 3.31
C PRO A 245 -20.65 -4.24 3.34
N ALA A 246 -21.19 -3.75 2.22
CA ALA A 246 -22.62 -3.43 2.11
C ALA A 246 -23.53 -4.66 2.01
N ASN A 247 -22.99 -5.85 1.71
CA ASN A 247 -23.75 -7.08 1.48
C ASN A 247 -24.28 -7.75 2.76
N GLY A 248 -24.04 -7.18 3.94
CA GLY A 248 -24.50 -7.71 5.23
C GLY A 248 -23.51 -8.58 5.99
N ALA A 249 -22.40 -8.96 5.39
CA ALA A 249 -21.30 -9.62 6.12
C ALA A 249 -20.69 -8.65 7.15
N GLY A 250 -20.12 -9.22 8.24
CA GLY A 250 -19.39 -8.48 9.24
C GLY A 250 -17.88 -8.62 9.05
N ALA A 251 -17.13 -7.57 9.28
CA ALA A 251 -15.69 -7.66 9.32
C ALA A 251 -15.07 -6.64 10.29
N LEU A 252 -14.07 -7.09 11.04
CA LEU A 252 -13.26 -6.26 11.92
C LEU A 252 -11.81 -6.36 11.47
N PHE A 253 -11.18 -5.24 11.16
CA PHE A 253 -9.75 -5.24 10.89
C PHE A 253 -8.98 -4.48 11.97
N GLY A 254 -7.71 -4.86 12.16
CA GLY A 254 -6.87 -4.13 13.11
C GLY A 254 -5.43 -4.01 12.67
N PHE A 255 -4.80 -2.91 13.15
CA PHE A 255 -3.37 -2.67 13.06
C PHE A 255 -2.66 -3.20 14.29
N PHE A 256 -1.50 -3.83 14.06
CA PHE A 256 -0.72 -4.43 15.13
C PHE A 256 0.13 -3.40 15.86
N GLY A 257 0.08 -3.41 17.20
CA GLY A 257 1.04 -2.74 18.05
C GLY A 257 2.28 -3.59 18.37
N MET A 258 2.19 -4.88 18.10
CA MET A 258 3.28 -5.82 18.30
C MET A 258 4.38 -5.58 17.24
N PRO A 259 5.66 -5.40 17.66
CA PRO A 259 6.79 -5.22 16.72
C PRO A 259 6.94 -6.36 15.73
N ALA A 260 7.44 -6.08 14.53
CA ALA A 260 7.64 -7.04 13.46
C ALA A 260 8.51 -8.24 13.90
N GLU A 261 9.61 -7.99 14.58
CA GLU A 261 10.52 -9.01 15.11
C GLU A 261 9.81 -9.98 16.06
N VAL A 262 8.89 -9.47 16.91
CA VAL A 262 8.11 -10.30 17.84
C VAL A 262 7.10 -11.16 17.07
N ARG A 263 6.45 -10.60 16.04
CA ARG A 263 5.52 -11.36 15.19
C ARG A 263 6.23 -12.47 14.43
N GLU A 264 7.42 -12.18 13.89
CA GLU A 264 8.25 -13.15 13.17
C GLU A 264 8.67 -14.31 14.09
N GLN A 265 9.22 -13.99 15.28
CA GLN A 265 9.65 -15.00 16.26
C GLN A 265 8.48 -15.86 16.77
N MET A 266 7.32 -15.27 16.92
CA MET A 266 6.13 -15.96 17.38
C MET A 266 5.53 -16.89 16.31
N GLY A 267 5.62 -16.50 15.06
CA GLY A 267 5.02 -17.18 13.91
C GLY A 267 3.54 -16.89 13.75
N GLN A 268 3.07 -16.96 12.51
CA GLN A 268 1.74 -16.54 12.09
C GLN A 268 0.62 -17.23 12.88
N GLU A 269 0.70 -18.54 13.14
CA GLU A 269 -0.34 -19.30 13.84
C GLU A 269 -0.62 -18.74 15.24
N LYS A 270 0.45 -18.47 16.00
CA LYS A 270 0.32 -17.93 17.36
C LYS A 270 -0.20 -16.48 17.33
N VAL A 271 0.26 -15.68 16.36
CA VAL A 271 -0.22 -14.31 16.17
C VAL A 271 -1.71 -14.30 15.90
N LEU A 272 -2.21 -15.15 14.99
CA LEU A 272 -3.64 -15.25 14.68
C LEU A 272 -4.46 -15.78 15.85
N LYS A 273 -3.91 -16.70 16.64
CA LYS A 273 -4.57 -17.12 17.89
C LYS A 273 -4.74 -15.95 18.85
N LEU A 274 -3.72 -15.12 19.06
CA LEU A 274 -3.84 -13.94 19.92
C LEU A 274 -4.87 -12.93 19.39
N VAL A 275 -4.97 -12.77 18.07
CA VAL A 275 -6.01 -11.94 17.44
C VAL A 275 -7.40 -12.48 17.76
N ALA A 276 -7.62 -13.77 17.59
CA ALA A 276 -8.90 -14.41 17.90
C ALA A 276 -9.26 -14.26 19.39
N ASP A 277 -8.31 -14.56 20.30
CA ASP A 277 -8.50 -14.42 21.74
C ASP A 277 -8.83 -12.97 22.14
N GLN A 278 -8.19 -11.98 21.50
CA GLN A 278 -8.50 -10.56 21.71
C GLN A 278 -9.91 -10.20 21.26
N LEU A 279 -10.33 -10.65 20.07
CA LEU A 279 -11.66 -10.36 19.54
C LEU A 279 -12.76 -10.97 20.41
N VAL A 280 -12.57 -12.18 20.91
CA VAL A 280 -13.50 -12.84 21.88
C VAL A 280 -13.59 -12.04 23.18
N LYS A 281 -12.45 -11.60 23.71
CA LYS A 281 -12.42 -10.76 24.91
C LYS A 281 -13.18 -9.45 24.75
N LEU A 282 -13.06 -8.82 23.57
CA LEU A 282 -13.64 -7.50 23.26
C LEU A 282 -15.13 -7.58 22.93
N PHE A 283 -15.53 -8.58 22.15
CA PHE A 283 -16.86 -8.66 21.54
C PHE A 283 -17.71 -9.86 22.02
N GLY A 284 -17.15 -10.70 22.91
CA GLY A 284 -17.87 -11.84 23.47
C GLY A 284 -17.85 -13.09 22.59
N SER A 285 -18.66 -14.08 22.97
CA SER A 285 -18.69 -15.42 22.33
C SER A 285 -19.09 -15.40 20.85
N GLU A 286 -19.80 -14.39 20.37
CA GLU A 286 -20.12 -14.27 18.94
C GLU A 286 -18.88 -14.08 18.06
N ALA A 287 -17.76 -13.61 18.65
CA ALA A 287 -16.48 -13.47 17.96
C ALA A 287 -15.65 -14.78 17.90
N GLU A 288 -16.08 -15.88 18.55
CA GLU A 288 -15.32 -17.15 18.63
C GLU A 288 -15.12 -17.85 17.29
N ASN A 289 -16.07 -17.67 16.36
CA ASN A 289 -16.12 -18.43 15.12
C ASN A 289 -16.14 -17.51 13.88
N PRO A 290 -15.03 -16.81 13.57
CA PRO A 290 -14.93 -16.06 12.31
C PRO A 290 -14.95 -17.04 11.12
N GLN A 291 -15.56 -16.64 10.01
CA GLN A 291 -15.51 -17.38 8.75
C GLN A 291 -14.06 -17.47 8.21
N ALA A 292 -13.26 -16.44 8.47
CA ALA A 292 -11.83 -16.41 8.23
C ALA A 292 -11.17 -15.31 9.05
N ILE A 293 -9.85 -15.45 9.29
CA ILE A 293 -8.98 -14.35 9.69
C ILE A 293 -7.93 -14.20 8.59
N LEU A 294 -8.09 -13.17 7.75
CA LEU A 294 -7.11 -12.80 6.74
C LEU A 294 -5.97 -12.05 7.41
N TYR A 295 -4.73 -12.26 6.94
CA TYR A 295 -3.56 -11.66 7.55
C TYR A 295 -2.50 -11.30 6.51
N LYS A 296 -1.88 -10.15 6.68
CA LYS A 296 -0.68 -9.74 5.93
C LYS A 296 0.29 -9.04 6.87
N ASP A 297 1.50 -9.58 6.95
CA ASP A 297 2.65 -8.90 7.54
C ASP A 297 3.49 -8.29 6.42
N TRP A 298 3.53 -6.96 6.38
CA TRP A 298 4.28 -6.24 5.35
C TRP A 298 5.78 -6.22 5.63
N ALA A 299 6.20 -6.42 6.89
CA ALA A 299 7.62 -6.48 7.25
C ALA A 299 8.34 -7.67 6.63
N GLY A 300 7.63 -8.79 6.45
CA GLY A 300 8.16 -9.98 5.77
C GLY A 300 8.04 -9.95 4.24
N ASP A 301 7.56 -8.86 3.65
CA ASP A 301 7.36 -8.74 2.20
C ASP A 301 8.57 -8.05 1.55
N ALA A 302 9.42 -8.82 0.88
CA ALA A 302 10.68 -8.35 0.27
C ALA A 302 10.50 -7.28 -0.83
N GLU A 303 9.29 -7.16 -1.41
CA GLU A 303 8.95 -6.12 -2.38
C GLU A 303 8.33 -4.87 -1.73
N THR A 304 8.25 -4.86 -0.39
CA THR A 304 7.71 -3.73 0.38
C THR A 304 8.75 -3.18 1.34
N ALA A 305 9.40 -4.04 2.13
CA ALA A 305 10.26 -3.65 3.24
C ALA A 305 11.67 -4.20 3.11
N VAL A 306 12.59 -3.50 3.73
CA VAL A 306 13.96 -3.94 3.98
C VAL A 306 14.15 -4.13 5.50
N GLU A 307 15.25 -4.76 5.91
CA GLU A 307 15.55 -5.02 7.32
C GLU A 307 15.45 -3.76 8.20
N GLU A 308 15.87 -2.61 7.67
CA GLU A 308 15.84 -1.33 8.38
C GLU A 308 14.41 -0.79 8.61
N ASP A 309 13.40 -1.31 7.88
CA ASP A 309 12.00 -0.94 8.08
C ASP A 309 11.37 -1.69 9.26
N ALA A 310 11.96 -2.78 9.75
CA ALA A 310 11.45 -3.56 10.89
C ALA A 310 11.56 -2.80 12.22
N SER A 311 12.51 -1.87 12.34
CA SER A 311 12.69 -1.08 13.56
C SER A 311 11.71 0.09 13.65
N PRO A 312 11.15 0.38 14.84
CA PRO A 312 10.32 1.55 15.02
C PRO A 312 11.10 2.82 14.67
N PHE A 313 10.43 3.76 14.05
CA PHE A 313 10.98 5.02 13.56
C PHE A 313 11.74 5.81 14.63
N LYS A 314 13.06 5.67 14.69
CA LYS A 314 13.90 6.41 15.65
C LYS A 314 14.35 7.76 15.13
N ASN A 315 14.44 7.95 13.81
CA ASN A 315 14.81 9.22 13.18
C ASN A 315 14.07 9.34 11.83
N TYR A 316 13.02 10.13 11.80
CA TYR A 316 12.31 10.46 10.57
C TYR A 316 13.15 11.42 9.72
N LYS A 317 13.67 10.96 8.58
CA LYS A 317 13.87 11.88 7.48
C LYS A 317 12.51 12.22 6.88
N SER A 318 12.27 13.50 6.61
CA SER A 318 11.02 13.94 5.98
C SER A 318 10.84 13.27 4.62
N TYR A 319 9.65 12.80 4.35
CA TYR A 319 9.25 12.37 3.03
C TYR A 319 9.29 13.55 2.04
N GLY A 320 9.33 13.27 0.75
CA GLY A 320 9.37 14.26 -0.31
C GLY A 320 10.33 13.88 -1.42
N GLN A 321 10.39 14.72 -2.45
CA GLN A 321 11.29 14.47 -3.58
C GLN A 321 12.74 14.37 -3.12
N PRO A 322 13.50 13.39 -3.61
CA PRO A 322 14.90 13.25 -3.29
C PRO A 322 15.73 14.38 -3.96
N PRO A 323 17.00 14.59 -3.54
CA PRO A 323 17.94 15.50 -4.17
C PRO A 323 18.11 15.27 -5.66
N ALA A 324 18.76 16.22 -6.34
CA ALA A 324 19.04 16.15 -7.77
C ALA A 324 19.83 14.87 -8.14
N ALA A 325 19.48 14.28 -9.26
CA ALA A 325 20.04 12.99 -9.68
C ALA A 325 21.36 13.13 -10.49
N GLY A 326 21.95 14.32 -10.59
CA GLY A 326 23.21 14.55 -11.30
C GLY A 326 23.12 14.19 -12.79
N VAL A 327 24.00 13.31 -13.26
CA VAL A 327 23.99 12.85 -14.67
C VAL A 327 22.71 12.11 -15.06
N TRP A 328 21.92 11.65 -14.10
CA TRP A 328 20.63 11.02 -14.28
C TRP A 328 19.47 12.01 -14.37
N GLU A 329 19.73 13.30 -14.16
CA GLU A 329 18.71 14.34 -14.26
C GLU A 329 17.93 14.22 -15.56
N LYS A 330 16.59 14.35 -15.51
CA LYS A 330 15.69 14.12 -16.65
C LYS A 330 15.67 12.70 -17.24
N LYS A 331 16.50 11.79 -16.76
CA LYS A 331 16.56 10.38 -17.18
C LYS A 331 15.93 9.42 -16.17
N LEU A 332 16.03 9.77 -14.89
CA LEU A 332 15.57 9.01 -13.76
C LEU A 332 14.67 9.90 -12.91
N VAL A 333 13.43 9.49 -12.72
CA VAL A 333 12.42 10.24 -11.96
C VAL A 333 11.83 9.34 -10.87
N PHE A 334 11.73 9.88 -9.68
CA PHE A 334 11.11 9.17 -8.56
C PHE A 334 9.61 9.46 -8.50
N ALA A 335 8.84 8.41 -8.30
CA ALA A 335 7.41 8.40 -7.98
C ALA A 335 7.18 7.51 -6.75
N GLY A 336 5.95 7.46 -6.25
CA GLY A 336 5.62 6.73 -5.04
C GLY A 336 5.31 7.67 -3.88
N THR A 337 4.49 7.21 -2.95
CA THR A 337 3.94 8.05 -1.90
C THR A 337 5.01 8.67 -0.99
N GLU A 338 6.14 8.00 -0.78
CA GLU A 338 7.27 8.51 0.01
C GLU A 338 7.96 9.72 -0.63
N THR A 339 7.73 9.97 -1.92
CA THR A 339 8.28 11.14 -2.62
C THR A 339 7.35 12.35 -2.62
N ASN A 340 6.19 12.23 -1.99
CA ASN A 340 5.25 13.33 -1.76
C ASN A 340 5.36 13.81 -0.30
N ALA A 341 5.64 15.09 -0.09
CA ALA A 341 5.81 15.64 1.26
C ALA A 341 4.47 15.91 1.96
N ALA A 342 3.42 16.25 1.21
CA ALA A 342 2.13 16.65 1.76
C ALA A 342 1.25 15.45 2.15
N TYR A 343 1.24 14.41 1.30
CA TYR A 343 0.39 13.23 1.45
C TYR A 343 1.21 11.93 1.45
N SER A 344 2.37 11.97 2.12
CA SER A 344 3.21 10.77 2.24
C SER A 344 2.47 9.64 2.93
N GLY A 345 2.56 8.44 2.35
CA GLY A 345 1.87 7.26 2.87
C GLY A 345 0.42 7.09 2.39
N HIS A 346 -0.20 8.12 1.86
CA HIS A 346 -1.58 8.11 1.37
C HIS A 346 -1.68 7.69 -0.10
N LEU A 347 -2.88 7.26 -0.53
CA LEU A 347 -3.21 7.02 -1.93
C LEU A 347 -3.06 8.31 -2.75
N GLU A 348 -3.49 9.45 -2.18
CA GLU A 348 -3.33 10.79 -2.74
C GLU A 348 -1.88 11.10 -3.09
N GLY A 349 -0.94 10.83 -2.16
CA GLY A 349 0.48 11.07 -2.39
C GLY A 349 1.08 10.19 -3.50
N ALA A 350 0.57 8.98 -3.66
CA ALA A 350 0.97 8.10 -4.76
C ALA A 350 0.52 8.63 -6.13
N LEU A 351 -0.69 9.20 -6.22
CA LEU A 351 -1.22 9.80 -7.44
C LEU A 351 -0.48 11.09 -7.79
N GLN A 352 -0.35 12.00 -6.84
CA GLN A 352 0.35 13.28 -7.06
C GLN A 352 1.82 13.09 -7.47
N SER A 353 2.52 12.12 -6.87
CA SER A 353 3.91 11.84 -7.24
C SER A 353 4.03 11.26 -8.65
N ALA A 354 3.06 10.46 -9.10
CA ALA A 354 3.00 9.97 -10.47
C ALA A 354 2.77 11.10 -11.48
N GLU A 355 1.84 12.02 -11.20
CA GLU A 355 1.58 13.21 -12.02
C GLU A 355 2.85 14.08 -12.16
N GLN A 356 3.55 14.31 -11.05
CA GLN A 356 4.81 15.06 -11.05
C GLN A 356 5.89 14.35 -11.88
N ALA A 357 6.00 13.02 -11.76
CA ALA A 357 6.97 12.24 -12.52
C ALA A 357 6.70 12.31 -14.03
N VAL A 358 5.44 12.14 -14.43
CA VAL A 358 5.01 12.23 -15.85
C VAL A 358 5.25 13.64 -16.40
N SER A 359 4.92 14.69 -15.63
CA SER A 359 5.16 16.09 -16.05
C SER A 359 6.65 16.35 -16.32
N LYS A 360 7.56 15.82 -15.50
CA LYS A 360 9.02 15.95 -15.71
C LYS A 360 9.49 15.24 -16.99
N ILE A 361 8.87 14.12 -17.36
CA ILE A 361 9.22 13.37 -18.59
C ILE A 361 8.60 14.02 -19.83
N SER A 362 7.33 14.41 -19.78
CA SER A 362 6.65 15.07 -20.91
C SER A 362 7.27 16.41 -21.31
N GLY A 363 7.88 17.12 -20.38
CA GLY A 363 8.62 18.34 -20.62
C GLY A 363 10.01 18.15 -21.28
N LEU A 364 10.38 16.90 -21.64
CA LEU A 364 11.64 16.55 -22.33
C LEU A 364 11.50 16.46 -23.84
N ASN A 365 10.27 16.54 -24.40
CA ASN A 365 9.96 16.46 -25.83
C ASN A 365 9.96 17.85 -26.48
#